data_2ce738f9b53aa12c802fbd278159561d
#
_entry.id   2ce738f9b53aa12c802fbd278159561d
#
_cell.length_a   1.000
_cell.length_b   1.000
_cell.length_c   1.000
_cell.angle_alpha   90.00
_cell.angle_beta   90.00
_cell.angle_gamma   90.00
#
_symmetry.space_group_name_H-M   'P 1'
#
loop_
_entity.id
_entity.type
_entity.pdbx_description
1 polymer ?
#
loop_
_entity_poly.entity_id
_entity_poly.type
_entity_poly.pdbx_seq_one_letter_code
_entity_poly.pdbx_strand_id
1 'polypeptide(L)'
;MRHYPIDSPQAKARIIALALLADGGLGKSEIECLDSRDIVGRLGIPAGTFDTVMHQFCQDVEQYGLLLPNGQLELGSPAVREILDEVRQRSVRQALLRTIFDIVLADRNLSMGEAQLTALAMSHWGIRRQEIVPSKRSHLAGLPPQVRRAVAEACS
;
A
#
# COMPACT_ATOMS: atom_id res chain seq x y z
N MET A 1 -4.24 -16.78 -12.91
CA MET A 1 -3.61 -15.48 -12.57
C MET A 1 -2.10 -15.63 -12.63
N ARG A 2 -1.40 -14.60 -13.10
CA ARG A 2 0.06 -14.59 -13.12
C ARG A 2 0.62 -14.67 -11.72
N HIS A 3 1.75 -15.37 -11.56
CA HIS A 3 2.51 -15.43 -10.33
C HIS A 3 3.85 -14.75 -10.53
N TYR A 4 4.28 -14.02 -9.53
CA TYR A 4 5.60 -13.38 -9.51
C TYR A 4 6.48 -14.04 -8.44
N PRO A 5 7.81 -13.97 -8.59
CA PRO A 5 8.71 -14.47 -7.55
C PRO A 5 8.45 -13.79 -6.20
N ILE A 6 8.62 -14.55 -5.12
CA ILE A 6 8.43 -14.04 -3.75
C ILE A 6 9.32 -12.83 -3.49
N ASP A 7 8.74 -11.79 -2.91
CA ASP A 7 9.39 -10.51 -2.56
C ASP A 7 10.03 -9.78 -3.75
N SER A 8 9.66 -10.13 -4.99
CA SER A 8 10.16 -9.49 -6.21
C SER A 8 9.61 -8.07 -6.38
N PRO A 9 10.28 -7.22 -7.18
CA PRO A 9 9.73 -5.91 -7.54
C PRO A 9 8.34 -5.99 -8.16
N GLN A 10 8.07 -7.02 -8.96
CA GLN A 10 6.77 -7.25 -9.59
C GLN A 10 5.70 -7.60 -8.55
N ALA A 11 6.01 -8.45 -7.57
CA ALA A 11 5.09 -8.79 -6.49
C ALA A 11 4.73 -7.54 -5.66
N LYS A 12 5.71 -6.70 -5.33
CA LYS A 12 5.48 -5.42 -4.65
C LYS A 12 4.64 -4.46 -5.49
N ALA A 13 4.95 -4.32 -6.77
CA ALA A 13 4.20 -3.47 -7.69
C ALA A 13 2.73 -3.90 -7.78
N ARG A 14 2.44 -5.20 -7.80
CA ARG A 14 1.07 -5.72 -7.84
C ARG A 14 0.28 -5.41 -6.57
N ILE A 15 0.91 -5.40 -5.41
CA ILE A 15 0.26 -4.99 -4.15
C ILE A 15 -0.16 -3.51 -4.22
N ILE A 16 0.69 -2.65 -4.75
CA ILE A 16 0.34 -1.23 -4.95
C ILE A 16 -0.78 -1.08 -5.98
N ALA A 17 -0.71 -1.81 -7.09
CA ALA A 17 -1.79 -1.84 -8.09
C ALA A 17 -3.12 -2.29 -7.49
N LEU A 18 -3.09 -3.31 -6.64
CA LEU A 18 -4.25 -3.80 -5.91
C LEU A 18 -4.88 -2.69 -5.04
N ALA A 19 -4.05 -1.91 -4.34
CA ALA A 19 -4.53 -0.79 -3.53
C ALA A 19 -5.19 0.31 -4.37
N LEU A 20 -4.58 0.67 -5.51
CA LEU A 20 -5.11 1.68 -6.42
C LEU A 20 -6.43 1.26 -7.07
N LEU A 21 -6.62 -0.02 -7.32
CA LEU A 21 -7.83 -0.55 -7.97
C LEU A 21 -8.90 -1.02 -6.98
N ALA A 22 -8.62 -1.02 -5.69
CA ALA A 22 -9.55 -1.49 -4.66
C ALA A 22 -10.91 -0.77 -4.71
N ASP A 23 -10.91 0.48 -5.11
CA ASP A 23 -12.09 1.35 -5.20
C ASP A 23 -12.73 1.39 -6.60
N GLY A 24 -12.20 0.63 -7.54
CA GLY A 24 -12.76 0.52 -8.90
C GLY A 24 -12.19 1.48 -9.93
N GLY A 25 -11.17 2.25 -9.61
CA GLY A 25 -10.53 3.14 -10.57
C GLY A 25 -9.31 3.87 -10.05
N LEU A 26 -8.46 4.29 -10.97
CA LEU A 26 -7.30 5.11 -10.67
C LEU A 26 -7.73 6.57 -10.51
N GLY A 27 -7.67 7.08 -9.29
CA GLY A 27 -7.84 8.50 -9.02
C GLY A 27 -6.64 9.32 -9.52
N LYS A 28 -6.90 10.50 -10.07
CA LYS A 28 -5.83 11.40 -10.52
C LYS A 28 -4.87 11.77 -9.40
N SER A 29 -5.39 12.04 -8.21
CA SER A 29 -4.63 12.36 -7.01
C SER A 29 -3.73 11.21 -6.54
N GLU A 30 -4.16 9.97 -6.71
CA GLU A 30 -3.36 8.78 -6.37
C GLU A 30 -2.17 8.62 -7.31
N ILE A 31 -2.38 8.81 -8.61
CA ILE A 31 -1.30 8.77 -9.61
C ILE A 31 -0.30 9.90 -9.34
N GLU A 32 -0.77 11.11 -9.09
CA GLU A 32 0.08 12.26 -8.74
C GLU A 32 0.87 12.00 -7.44
N CYS A 33 0.29 11.32 -6.48
CA CYS A 33 0.97 10.92 -5.24
C CYS A 33 2.11 9.95 -5.51
N LEU A 34 1.92 8.97 -6.37
CA LEU A 34 2.95 8.02 -6.77
C LEU A 34 4.14 8.73 -7.42
N ASP A 35 3.87 9.63 -8.34
CA ASP A 35 4.90 10.37 -9.09
C ASP A 35 5.64 11.38 -8.20
N SER A 36 4.91 12.16 -7.40
CA SER A 36 5.49 13.25 -6.60
C SER A 36 6.36 12.78 -5.45
N ARG A 37 6.12 11.60 -4.91
CA ARG A 37 6.81 11.06 -3.73
C ARG A 37 7.84 9.98 -4.05
N ASP A 38 8.02 9.65 -5.31
CA ASP A 38 8.87 8.52 -5.75
C ASP A 38 8.61 7.23 -4.94
N ILE A 39 7.33 6.97 -4.68
CA ILE A 39 6.89 5.85 -3.86
C ILE A 39 7.37 4.53 -4.44
N VAL A 40 7.26 4.39 -5.75
CA VAL A 40 7.67 3.20 -6.49
C VAL A 40 9.16 2.95 -6.35
N GLY A 41 9.98 3.98 -6.50
CA GLY A 41 11.44 3.90 -6.35
C GLY A 41 11.87 3.53 -4.93
N ARG A 42 11.21 4.07 -3.91
CA ARG A 42 11.50 3.73 -2.49
C ARG A 42 11.26 2.27 -2.15
N LEU A 43 10.36 1.60 -2.83
CA LEU A 43 10.09 0.18 -2.68
C LEU A 43 11.06 -0.72 -3.46
N GLY A 44 12.03 -0.11 -4.17
CA GLY A 44 12.97 -0.84 -5.03
C GLY A 44 12.30 -1.42 -6.27
N ILE A 45 11.25 -0.79 -6.77
CA ILE A 45 10.57 -1.16 -8.01
C ILE A 45 11.18 -0.33 -9.14
N PRO A 46 11.80 -0.96 -10.15
CA PRO A 46 12.35 -0.22 -11.29
C PRO A 46 11.28 0.56 -12.05
N ALA A 47 11.69 1.67 -12.65
CA ALA A 47 10.82 2.49 -13.49
C ALA A 47 10.10 1.71 -14.55
N GLY A 48 9.29 1.57 -15.15
CA GLY A 48 8.66 0.73 -16.16
C GLY A 48 8.11 -0.61 -15.63
N THR A 49 8.65 -1.16 -14.56
CA THR A 49 8.13 -2.40 -13.96
C THR A 49 6.74 -2.18 -13.39
N PHE A 50 6.51 -1.07 -12.72
CA PHE A 50 5.20 -0.73 -12.18
C PHE A 50 4.14 -0.61 -13.27
N ASP A 51 4.42 0.11 -14.35
CA ASP A 51 3.49 0.28 -15.47
C ASP A 51 3.16 -1.06 -16.13
N THR A 52 4.16 -1.90 -16.35
CA THR A 52 3.99 -3.23 -16.91
C THR A 52 3.10 -4.10 -16.02
N VAL A 53 3.38 -4.13 -14.72
CA VAL A 53 2.60 -4.92 -13.75
C VAL A 53 1.18 -4.39 -13.62
N MET A 54 0.99 -3.08 -13.60
CA MET A 54 -0.33 -2.46 -13.57
C MET A 54 -1.17 -2.89 -14.78
N HIS A 55 -0.58 -2.84 -15.96
CA HIS A 55 -1.27 -3.27 -17.20
C HIS A 55 -1.62 -4.76 -17.17
N GLN A 56 -0.67 -5.59 -16.77
CA GLN A 56 -0.88 -7.04 -16.62
C GLN A 56 -1.94 -7.35 -15.57
N PHE A 57 -1.96 -6.61 -14.47
CA PHE A 57 -2.95 -6.80 -13.41
C PHE A 57 -4.35 -6.42 -13.86
N CYS A 58 -4.51 -5.33 -14.60
CA CYS A 58 -5.80 -4.98 -15.21
C CYS A 58 -6.33 -6.09 -16.13
N GLN A 59 -5.45 -6.68 -16.94
CA GLN A 59 -5.82 -7.82 -17.79
C GLN A 59 -6.25 -9.03 -16.95
N ASP A 60 -5.51 -9.35 -15.90
CA ASP A 60 -5.85 -10.46 -15.00
C ASP A 60 -7.19 -10.24 -14.29
N VAL A 61 -7.46 -9.03 -13.83
CA VAL A 61 -8.72 -8.65 -13.19
C VAL A 61 -9.91 -8.87 -14.12
N GLU A 62 -9.79 -8.47 -15.38
CA GLU A 62 -10.83 -8.70 -16.40
C GLU A 62 -10.99 -10.19 -16.71
N GLN A 63 -9.88 -10.89 -16.95
CA GLN A 63 -9.88 -12.29 -17.37
C GLN A 63 -10.45 -13.21 -16.29
N TYR A 64 -10.18 -12.94 -15.01
CA TYR A 64 -10.62 -13.78 -13.89
C TYR A 64 -11.89 -13.26 -13.21
N GLY A 65 -12.50 -12.21 -13.74
CA GLY A 65 -13.76 -11.68 -13.22
C GLY A 65 -13.67 -11.21 -11.76
N LEU A 66 -12.60 -10.53 -11.41
CA LEU A 66 -12.35 -10.08 -10.02
C LEU A 66 -13.06 -8.76 -9.68
N LEU A 67 -13.87 -8.24 -10.58
CA LEU A 67 -14.66 -7.03 -10.32
C LEU A 67 -16.09 -7.39 -9.92
N LEU A 68 -16.56 -6.70 -8.90
CA LEU A 68 -17.97 -6.67 -8.52
C LEU A 68 -18.77 -5.85 -9.54
N PRO A 69 -20.13 -5.98 -9.57
CA PRO A 69 -20.97 -5.19 -10.49
C PRO A 69 -20.81 -3.68 -10.37
N ASN A 70 -20.39 -3.17 -9.21
CA ASN A 70 -20.11 -1.77 -8.97
C ASN A 70 -18.70 -1.31 -9.41
N GLY A 71 -17.91 -2.18 -10.02
CA GLY A 71 -16.55 -1.89 -10.49
C GLY A 71 -15.45 -2.03 -9.43
N GLN A 72 -15.79 -2.30 -8.17
CA GLN A 72 -14.81 -2.53 -7.11
C GLN A 72 -14.20 -3.94 -7.21
N LEU A 73 -12.98 -4.11 -6.70
CA LEU A 73 -12.35 -5.43 -6.60
C LEU A 73 -13.04 -6.30 -5.55
N GLU A 74 -13.21 -7.57 -5.89
CA GLU A 74 -13.67 -8.59 -4.94
C GLU A 74 -12.54 -8.99 -3.99
N LEU A 75 -12.36 -8.21 -2.93
CA LEU A 75 -11.25 -8.38 -1.97
C LEU A 75 -11.32 -9.70 -1.17
N GLY A 76 -12.51 -10.29 -1.06
CA GLY A 76 -12.70 -11.62 -0.45
C GLY A 76 -12.25 -12.78 -1.31
N SER A 77 -11.90 -12.55 -2.58
CA SER A 77 -11.45 -13.58 -3.51
C SER A 77 -10.17 -14.28 -3.03
N PRO A 78 -10.06 -15.61 -3.23
CA PRO A 78 -8.81 -16.33 -2.99
C PRO A 78 -7.61 -15.76 -3.76
N ALA A 79 -7.85 -15.20 -4.95
CA ALA A 79 -6.82 -14.57 -5.76
C ALA A 79 -6.12 -13.40 -5.06
N VAL A 80 -6.85 -12.59 -4.30
CA VAL A 80 -6.26 -11.49 -3.52
C VAL A 80 -5.33 -12.02 -2.43
N ARG A 81 -5.69 -13.10 -1.78
CA ARG A 81 -4.84 -13.75 -0.77
C ARG A 81 -3.55 -14.31 -1.38
N GLU A 82 -3.65 -14.93 -2.55
CA GLU A 82 -2.48 -15.41 -3.30
C GLU A 82 -1.51 -14.26 -3.65
N ILE A 83 -2.05 -13.12 -4.04
CA ILE A 83 -1.27 -11.91 -4.29
C ILE A 83 -0.53 -11.46 -3.02
N LEU A 84 -1.21 -11.44 -1.88
CA LEU A 84 -0.62 -11.06 -0.60
C LEU A 84 0.46 -12.06 -0.15
N ASP A 85 0.33 -13.33 -0.48
CA ASP A 85 1.29 -14.40 -0.14
C ASP A 85 2.59 -14.32 -0.95
N GLU A 86 2.62 -13.58 -2.04
CA GLU A 86 3.85 -13.34 -2.81
C GLU A 86 4.83 -12.40 -2.11
N VAL A 87 4.43 -11.75 -1.03
CA VAL A 87 5.31 -10.96 -0.17
C VAL A 87 5.42 -11.62 1.20
N ARG A 88 6.63 -12.04 1.56
CA ARG A 88 6.89 -12.79 2.80
C ARG A 88 7.73 -12.06 3.82
N GLN A 89 8.68 -11.22 3.38
CA GLN A 89 9.52 -10.47 4.30
C GLN A 89 8.70 -9.44 5.08
N ARG A 90 8.79 -9.52 6.42
CA ARG A 90 8.03 -8.64 7.31
C ARG A 90 8.32 -7.15 7.08
N SER A 91 9.58 -6.80 6.85
CA SER A 91 9.99 -5.42 6.54
C SER A 91 9.37 -4.89 5.25
N VAL A 92 9.27 -5.74 4.23
CA VAL A 92 8.63 -5.40 2.95
C VAL A 92 7.12 -5.22 3.14
N ARG A 93 6.48 -6.11 3.87
CA ARG A 93 5.05 -6.00 4.22
C ARG A 93 4.74 -4.70 4.96
N GLN A 94 5.58 -4.33 5.93
CA GLN A 94 5.44 -3.07 6.67
C GLN A 94 5.63 -1.86 5.75
N ALA A 95 6.63 -1.88 4.87
CA ALA A 95 6.87 -0.80 3.91
C ALA A 95 5.71 -0.65 2.92
N LEU A 96 5.15 -1.74 2.42
CA LEU A 96 3.99 -1.73 1.54
C LEU A 96 2.75 -1.17 2.24
N LEU A 97 2.48 -1.58 3.48
CA LEU A 97 1.35 -1.05 4.24
C LEU A 97 1.49 0.45 4.52
N ARG A 98 2.70 0.93 4.87
CA ARG A 98 2.96 2.38 5.01
C ARG A 98 2.67 3.11 3.71
N THR A 99 3.11 2.56 2.59
CA THR A 99 2.87 3.13 1.26
C THR A 99 1.38 3.18 0.93
N ILE A 100 0.65 2.12 1.20
CA ILE A 100 -0.81 2.08 1.01
C ILE A 100 -1.49 3.16 1.86
N PHE A 101 -1.11 3.29 3.13
CA PHE A 101 -1.63 4.36 3.98
C PHE A 101 -1.31 5.75 3.44
N ASP A 102 -0.11 5.96 2.92
CA ASP A 102 0.27 7.26 2.33
C ASP A 102 -0.57 7.60 1.10
N ILE A 103 -0.86 6.61 0.25
CA ILE A 103 -1.73 6.76 -0.92
C ILE A 103 -3.15 7.11 -0.48
N VAL A 104 -3.71 6.34 0.43
CA VAL A 104 -5.07 6.52 0.95
C VAL A 104 -5.24 7.88 1.62
N LEU A 105 -4.26 8.32 2.41
CA LEU A 105 -4.31 9.61 3.10
C LEU A 105 -4.10 10.80 2.16
N ALA A 106 -3.49 10.61 1.00
CA ALA A 106 -3.25 11.69 0.03
C ALA A 106 -4.56 12.27 -0.51
N ASP A 107 -5.59 11.46 -0.66
CA ASP A 107 -6.90 11.87 -1.18
C ASP A 107 -7.85 12.41 -0.10
N ARG A 108 -7.49 12.32 1.18
CA ARG A 108 -8.31 12.71 2.34
C ARG A 108 -9.69 12.05 2.43
N ASN A 109 -10.02 11.16 1.50
CA ASN A 109 -11.25 10.39 1.46
C ASN A 109 -10.93 8.91 1.47
N LEU A 110 -11.02 8.30 2.64
CA LEU A 110 -10.87 6.85 2.77
C LEU A 110 -12.11 6.16 2.16
N SER A 111 -11.92 5.50 1.03
CA SER A 111 -12.98 4.69 0.45
C SER A 111 -13.20 3.40 1.23
N MET A 112 -14.38 2.80 1.04
CA MET A 112 -14.69 1.52 1.65
C MET A 112 -13.73 0.41 1.16
N GLY A 113 -13.40 0.40 -0.14
CA GLY A 113 -12.50 -0.58 -0.74
C GLY A 113 -11.09 -0.50 -0.18
N GLU A 114 -10.55 0.71 -0.04
CA GLU A 114 -9.22 0.93 0.53
C GLU A 114 -9.15 0.53 2.01
N ALA A 115 -10.18 0.87 2.79
CA ALA A 115 -10.28 0.47 4.19
C ALA A 115 -10.33 -1.05 4.33
N GLN A 116 -11.11 -1.73 3.51
CA GLN A 116 -11.23 -3.19 3.50
C GLN A 116 -9.92 -3.86 3.09
N LEU A 117 -9.26 -3.37 2.04
CA LEU A 117 -7.96 -3.91 1.60
C LEU A 117 -6.91 -3.76 2.68
N THR A 118 -6.81 -2.59 3.30
CA THR A 118 -5.85 -2.34 4.37
C THR A 118 -6.08 -3.27 5.55
N ALA A 119 -7.32 -3.43 5.98
CA ALA A 119 -7.69 -4.34 7.06
C ALA A 119 -7.39 -5.80 6.70
N LEU A 120 -7.68 -6.22 5.47
CA LEU A 120 -7.40 -7.55 4.98
C LEU A 120 -5.89 -7.84 4.97
N ALA A 121 -5.09 -6.94 4.42
CA ALA A 121 -3.64 -7.09 4.35
C ALA A 121 -3.01 -7.15 5.75
N MET A 122 -3.42 -6.27 6.65
CA MET A 122 -2.96 -6.28 8.04
C MET A 122 -3.29 -7.59 8.75
N SER A 123 -4.52 -8.07 8.61
CA SER A 123 -4.97 -9.34 9.19
C SER A 123 -4.23 -10.53 8.59
N HIS A 124 -4.11 -10.58 7.26
CA HIS A 124 -3.45 -11.66 6.55
C HIS A 124 -1.96 -11.77 6.88
N TRP A 125 -1.28 -10.64 7.01
CA TRP A 125 0.14 -10.57 7.32
C TRP A 125 0.45 -10.57 8.83
N GLY A 126 -0.55 -10.46 9.69
CA GLY A 126 -0.37 -10.39 11.13
C GLY A 126 0.40 -9.15 11.58
N ILE A 127 0.18 -8.02 10.93
CA ILE A 127 0.83 -6.73 11.23
C ILE A 127 -0.18 -5.81 11.91
N ARG A 128 0.21 -5.25 13.04
CA ARG A 128 -0.61 -4.30 13.80
C ARG A 128 -0.39 -2.87 13.29
N ARG A 129 -1.42 -2.04 13.41
CA ARG A 129 -1.33 -0.62 13.04
C ARG A 129 -0.18 0.11 13.73
N GLN A 130 0.12 -0.23 14.95
CA GLN A 130 1.22 0.36 15.74
C GLN A 130 2.60 0.09 15.14
N GLU A 131 2.76 -0.98 14.37
CA GLU A 131 4.00 -1.33 13.68
C GLU A 131 4.22 -0.52 12.41
N ILE A 132 3.16 0.05 11.85
CA ILE A 132 3.17 0.79 10.58
C ILE A 132 3.28 2.29 10.83
N VAL A 133 2.50 2.82 11.78
CA VAL A 133 2.51 4.24 12.13
C VAL A 133 3.69 4.48 13.08
N PRO A 134 4.67 5.31 12.71
CA PRO A 134 5.76 5.64 13.63
C PRO A 134 5.15 6.26 14.88
N SER A 135 5.49 5.69 16.03
CA SER A 135 5.10 6.26 17.31
C SER A 135 5.63 7.70 17.37
N LYS A 136 4.80 8.65 17.78
CA LYS A 136 5.21 10.04 18.01
C LYS A 136 6.47 10.15 18.90
N ARG A 137 6.72 9.12 19.72
CA ARG A 137 7.93 9.01 20.56
C ARG A 137 9.22 8.79 19.78
N SER A 138 9.16 8.12 18.62
CA SER A 138 10.36 7.86 17.79
C SER A 138 10.85 9.13 17.09
N HIS A 139 9.96 10.05 16.77
CA HIS A 139 10.32 11.34 16.15
C HIS A 139 11.06 12.26 17.14
N LEU A 140 10.75 12.14 18.43
CA LEU A 140 11.41 12.89 19.51
C LEU A 140 12.76 12.29 19.90
N ALA A 141 12.96 10.99 19.68
CA ALA A 141 14.20 10.30 20.08
C ALA A 141 15.46 10.77 19.33
N GLY A 142 15.29 11.23 18.09
CA GLY A 142 16.38 11.77 17.26
C GLY A 142 16.65 13.28 17.42
N LEU A 143 15.83 13.98 18.18
CA LEU A 143 15.98 15.44 18.35
C LEU A 143 16.92 15.78 19.52
N PRO A 144 17.70 16.87 19.41
CA PRO A 144 18.49 17.38 20.53
C PRO A 144 17.63 17.65 21.76
N PRO A 145 18.18 17.50 23.00
CA PRO A 145 17.41 17.66 24.23
C PRO A 145 16.67 19.01 24.37
N GLN A 146 17.25 20.05 23.81
CA GLN A 146 16.67 21.42 23.81
C GLN A 146 15.40 21.49 22.96
N VAL A 147 15.37 20.81 21.81
CA VAL A 147 14.22 20.78 20.91
C VAL A 147 13.12 19.89 21.47
N ARG A 148 13.47 18.80 22.17
CA ARG A 148 12.50 17.94 22.84
C ARG A 148 11.71 18.70 23.91
N ARG A 149 12.38 19.59 24.65
CA ARG A 149 11.78 20.39 25.70
C ARG A 149 10.79 21.41 25.15
N ALA A 150 11.18 22.11 24.06
CA ALA A 150 10.34 23.08 23.39
C ALA A 150 9.07 22.45 22.78
N VAL A 151 9.17 21.24 22.21
CA VAL A 151 8.03 20.51 21.67
C VAL A 151 7.09 20.01 22.77
N ALA A 152 7.63 19.58 23.90
CA ALA A 152 6.85 19.15 25.07
C ALA A 152 6.07 20.31 25.69
N GLU A 153 6.67 21.50 25.77
CA GLU A 153 6.03 22.72 26.29
C GLU A 153 4.96 23.27 25.34
N ALA A 154 5.14 23.12 24.03
CA ALA A 154 4.15 23.55 23.02
C ALA A 154 2.92 22.63 22.92
N CYS A 155 3.01 21.38 23.39
CA CYS A 155 1.93 20.40 23.41
C CYS A 155 1.17 20.29 24.75
N SER A 156 1.50 21.14 25.69
CA SER A 156 0.85 21.14 27.02
C SER A 156 -0.38 22.06 27.06
#